data_a3d6a3a1f2f88bf954104d255c1e9042
#
_entry.id   a3d6a3a1f2f88bf954104d255c1e9042
#
_cell.length_a   1.000
_cell.length_b   1.000
_cell.length_c   1.000
_cell.angle_alpha   90.00
_cell.angle_beta   90.00
_cell.angle_gamma   90.00
#
_symmetry.space_group_name_H-M   'P 1'
#
loop_
_entity.id
_entity.type
_entity.pdbx_description
1 polymer ?
#
loop_
_entity_poly.entity_id
_entity_poly.type
_entity_poly.pdbx_seq_one_letter_code
_entity_poly.pdbx_strand_id
1 'polypeptide(L)'
;MSTSISEREKTEHTRKRAGIVRAILAGGLVLGVGAAVTLAAWNDSEFATGTFGAGSFNLEGQETIAAGFSDHETAPGAPLAFVVEPLNLAPEDVVYAPFAVRLDADTTADAVITLSSTGAGPNVANLTYEVLTTTDFECDADTTGDVLVAAGAVPTTAGAATFSLAEGAGAVAGAPVNLCLIVTAGAGLIEGADATVTWQFAAESVSDND
;
A
#
# COMPACT_ATOMS: atom_id res chain seq x y z
N MET A 1 81.16 73.13 -33.58
CA MET A 1 79.87 73.38 -32.89
C MET A 1 78.80 72.38 -33.36
N SER A 2 79.10 71.05 -33.17
CA SER A 2 78.23 70.02 -33.80
C SER A 2 77.97 68.76 -32.89
N THR A 3 78.28 68.83 -31.59
CA THR A 3 78.18 67.67 -30.69
C THR A 3 77.03 67.73 -29.71
N SER A 4 76.29 68.84 -29.59
CA SER A 4 75.23 69.00 -28.62
C SER A 4 73.81 68.59 -29.09
N ILE A 5 73.61 68.40 -30.37
CA ILE A 5 72.31 68.07 -30.93
C ILE A 5 72.04 66.55 -30.88
N SER A 6 73.10 65.73 -31.02
CA SER A 6 72.97 64.25 -31.04
C SER A 6 72.60 63.64 -29.65
N GLU A 7 73.10 64.25 -28.57
CA GLU A 7 72.80 63.77 -27.21
C GLU A 7 71.39 64.09 -26.74
N ARG A 8 70.80 65.20 -27.17
CA ARG A 8 69.44 65.59 -26.85
C ARG A 8 68.42 64.65 -27.54
N GLU A 9 68.62 64.30 -28.79
CA GLU A 9 67.74 63.38 -29.51
C GLU A 9 67.80 61.99 -28.91
N LYS A 10 68.93 61.51 -28.52
CA LYS A 10 69.09 60.18 -27.88
C LYS A 10 68.37 60.08 -26.53
N THR A 11 68.41 61.18 -25.78
CA THR A 11 67.78 61.27 -24.44
C THR A 11 66.28 61.38 -24.57
N GLU A 12 65.72 62.07 -25.57
CA GLU A 12 64.28 62.13 -25.84
C GLU A 12 63.68 60.77 -26.30
N HIS A 13 64.44 60.11 -27.21
CA HIS A 13 64.00 58.76 -27.67
C HIS A 13 63.99 57.76 -26.53
N THR A 14 64.92 57.81 -25.61
CA THR A 14 64.99 56.92 -24.46
C THR A 14 63.82 57.17 -23.47
N ARG A 15 63.58 58.49 -23.24
CA ARG A 15 62.45 58.91 -22.36
C ARG A 15 61.11 58.53 -22.95
N LYS A 16 60.88 58.67 -24.26
CA LYS A 16 59.65 58.26 -24.95
C LYS A 16 59.41 56.72 -24.88
N ARG A 17 60.50 55.96 -25.10
CA ARG A 17 60.43 54.48 -24.96
C ARG A 17 60.14 54.06 -23.52
N ALA A 18 60.76 54.66 -22.53
CA ALA A 18 60.50 54.39 -21.12
C ALA A 18 59.01 54.72 -20.73
N GLY A 19 58.52 55.85 -21.29
CA GLY A 19 57.10 56.22 -21.09
C GLY A 19 56.06 55.19 -21.70
N ILE A 20 56.36 54.73 -22.91
CA ILE A 20 55.54 53.73 -23.57
C ILE A 20 55.54 52.39 -22.82
N VAL A 21 56.72 51.93 -22.38
CA VAL A 21 56.85 50.71 -21.60
C VAL A 21 56.06 50.80 -20.27
N ARG A 22 56.15 51.94 -19.57
CA ARG A 22 55.40 52.18 -18.33
C ARG A 22 53.90 52.22 -18.60
N ALA A 23 53.44 52.80 -19.69
CA ALA A 23 52.03 52.85 -20.06
C ALA A 23 51.46 51.43 -20.40
N ILE A 24 52.26 50.60 -21.10
CA ILE A 24 51.89 49.23 -21.41
C ILE A 24 51.83 48.37 -20.14
N LEU A 25 52.78 48.52 -19.25
CA LEU A 25 52.77 47.78 -17.98
C LEU A 25 51.63 48.22 -17.08
N ALA A 26 51.33 49.51 -16.97
CA ALA A 26 50.22 50.03 -16.20
C ALA A 26 48.87 49.57 -16.80
N GLY A 27 48.71 49.63 -18.14
CA GLY A 27 47.53 49.17 -18.86
C GLY A 27 47.34 47.66 -18.73
N GLY A 28 48.42 46.88 -18.81
CA GLY A 28 48.41 45.43 -18.63
C GLY A 28 48.00 45.01 -17.22
N LEU A 29 48.44 45.77 -16.21
CA LEU A 29 48.05 45.51 -14.82
C LEU A 29 46.59 45.78 -14.59
N VAL A 30 46.07 46.89 -15.10
CA VAL A 30 44.64 47.24 -14.97
C VAL A 30 43.74 46.25 -15.71
N LEU A 31 44.12 45.83 -16.91
CA LEU A 31 43.39 44.85 -17.66
C LEU A 31 43.48 43.46 -17.01
N GLY A 32 44.62 43.07 -16.46
CA GLY A 32 44.79 41.78 -15.76
C GLY A 32 43.95 41.67 -14.48
N VAL A 33 43.94 42.73 -13.66
CA VAL A 33 43.11 42.77 -12.44
C VAL A 33 41.62 42.87 -12.79
N GLY A 34 41.27 43.68 -13.79
CA GLY A 34 39.89 43.80 -14.25
C GLY A 34 39.35 42.49 -14.81
N ALA A 35 40.16 41.75 -15.57
CA ALA A 35 39.74 40.42 -16.08
C ALA A 35 39.58 39.36 -14.96
N ALA A 36 40.44 39.43 -13.92
CA ALA A 36 40.32 38.51 -12.78
C ALA A 36 39.05 38.74 -11.94
N VAL A 37 38.61 40.00 -11.84
CA VAL A 37 37.37 40.33 -11.09
C VAL A 37 36.11 40.02 -11.91
N THR A 38 36.18 40.11 -13.24
CA THR A 38 35.02 39.78 -14.10
C THR A 38 34.81 38.28 -14.32
N LEU A 39 35.78 37.44 -13.92
CA LEU A 39 35.65 35.96 -13.93
C LEU A 39 35.17 35.39 -12.60
N ALA A 40 34.77 36.20 -11.64
CA ALA A 40 34.08 35.75 -10.46
C ALA A 40 32.70 35.21 -10.90
N ALA A 41 32.63 33.94 -11.24
CA ALA A 41 31.37 33.25 -11.47
C ALA A 41 30.63 33.18 -10.14
N TRP A 42 29.48 33.79 -10.08
CA TRP A 42 28.54 33.59 -8.97
C TRP A 42 27.97 32.21 -9.13
N ASN A 43 28.38 31.28 -8.27
CA ASN A 43 27.82 29.95 -8.18
C ASN A 43 26.96 29.93 -6.94
N ASP A 44 25.66 29.68 -7.14
CA ASP A 44 24.71 29.41 -6.09
C ASP A 44 24.12 28.00 -6.33
N SER A 45 23.87 27.24 -5.27
CA SER A 45 23.35 25.89 -5.34
C SER A 45 22.36 25.70 -4.22
N GLU A 46 21.14 25.33 -4.58
CA GLU A 46 20.11 24.92 -3.64
C GLU A 46 19.92 23.40 -3.73
N PHE A 47 19.73 22.78 -2.58
CA PHE A 47 19.48 21.35 -2.46
C PHE A 47 18.12 21.14 -1.84
N ALA A 48 17.28 20.29 -2.49
CA ALA A 48 16.03 19.81 -1.94
C ALA A 48 16.13 18.29 -1.78
N THR A 49 15.74 17.77 -0.62
CA THR A 49 15.73 16.33 -0.35
C THR A 49 14.32 15.92 0.00
N GLY A 50 13.79 14.89 -0.70
CA GLY A 50 12.56 14.22 -0.38
C GLY A 50 12.87 12.80 0.13
N THR A 51 12.20 12.38 1.19
CA THR A 51 12.25 11.00 1.67
C THR A 51 10.93 10.33 1.33
N PHE A 52 11.01 9.17 0.69
CA PHE A 52 9.86 8.39 0.25
C PHE A 52 9.93 7.01 0.89
N GLY A 53 8.79 6.53 1.42
CA GLY A 53 8.64 5.19 1.98
C GLY A 53 7.46 4.47 1.31
N ALA A 54 7.52 3.15 1.27
CA ALA A 54 6.36 2.34 0.94
C ALA A 54 5.41 2.27 2.14
N GLY A 55 4.11 2.22 1.88
CA GLY A 55 3.11 1.90 2.88
C GLY A 55 3.15 0.43 3.30
N SER A 56 2.42 0.10 4.34
CA SER A 56 2.17 -1.26 4.81
C SER A 56 0.73 -1.66 4.47
N PHE A 57 0.50 -2.96 4.31
CA PHE A 57 -0.83 -3.49 4.00
C PHE A 57 -0.98 -4.89 4.57
N ASN A 58 -1.97 -5.09 5.46
CA ASN A 58 -2.26 -6.38 6.06
C ASN A 58 -3.76 -6.54 6.39
N LEU A 59 -4.31 -7.71 6.10
CA LEU A 59 -5.67 -8.11 6.41
C LEU A 59 -5.65 -9.13 7.56
N GLU A 60 -6.37 -8.84 8.62
CA GLU A 60 -6.56 -9.74 9.76
C GLU A 60 -7.96 -10.33 9.79
N GLY A 61 -8.08 -11.57 10.24
CA GLY A 61 -9.34 -12.28 10.47
C GLY A 61 -9.56 -12.59 11.94
N GLN A 62 -10.84 -12.75 12.32
CA GLN A 62 -11.26 -13.18 13.67
C GLN A 62 -12.36 -14.21 13.57
N GLU A 63 -12.15 -15.40 14.16
CA GLU A 63 -13.13 -16.49 14.20
C GLU A 63 -13.89 -16.55 15.53
N THR A 64 -13.33 -16.00 16.61
CA THR A 64 -13.98 -15.86 17.92
C THR A 64 -13.53 -14.59 18.61
N ILE A 65 -14.38 -14.05 19.50
CA ILE A 65 -14.00 -12.89 20.31
C ILE A 65 -12.77 -13.18 21.18
N ALA A 66 -12.62 -14.41 21.67
CA ALA A 66 -11.53 -14.81 22.55
C ALA A 66 -10.20 -14.92 21.82
N ALA A 67 -10.18 -15.30 20.55
CA ALA A 67 -8.98 -15.39 19.73
C ALA A 67 -8.48 -14.00 19.33
N GLY A 68 -9.39 -13.05 19.11
CA GLY A 68 -9.08 -11.73 18.57
C GLY A 68 -8.73 -11.79 17.08
N PHE A 69 -8.22 -10.68 16.57
CA PHE A 69 -7.76 -10.58 15.17
C PHE A 69 -6.34 -11.11 15.03
N SER A 70 -6.09 -11.89 14.00
CA SER A 70 -4.77 -12.44 13.65
C SER A 70 -4.68 -12.79 12.16
N ASP A 71 -3.45 -13.09 11.71
CA ASP A 71 -3.15 -13.43 10.33
C ASP A 71 -3.50 -14.88 10.01
N HIS A 72 -4.16 -15.11 8.86
CA HIS A 72 -4.52 -16.43 8.35
C HIS A 72 -4.22 -16.52 6.86
N GLU A 73 -3.03 -16.11 6.45
CA GLU A 73 -2.63 -15.93 5.04
C GLU A 73 -2.57 -17.22 4.21
N THR A 74 -2.56 -18.38 4.86
CA THR A 74 -2.41 -19.67 4.17
C THR A 74 -3.59 -20.60 4.48
N ALA A 75 -4.12 -21.22 3.41
CA ALA A 75 -5.16 -22.25 3.60
C ALA A 75 -4.64 -23.43 4.43
N PRO A 76 -5.51 -24.01 5.29
CA PRO A 76 -6.97 -23.86 5.36
C PRO A 76 -7.47 -22.61 6.12
N GLY A 77 -6.58 -21.77 6.66
CA GLY A 77 -6.95 -20.57 7.41
C GLY A 77 -7.45 -20.85 8.81
N ALA A 78 -8.19 -19.89 9.40
CA ALA A 78 -8.83 -20.02 10.70
C ALA A 78 -9.97 -21.06 10.66
N PRO A 79 -10.06 -21.96 11.67
CA PRO A 79 -11.22 -22.84 11.78
C PRO A 79 -12.44 -22.07 12.24
N LEU A 80 -13.50 -22.03 11.44
CA LEU A 80 -14.74 -21.36 11.82
C LEU A 80 -15.40 -22.03 13.03
N ALA A 81 -15.85 -21.21 13.97
CA ALA A 81 -16.53 -21.65 15.18
C ALA A 81 -18.05 -21.74 14.94
N PHE A 82 -18.53 -22.86 14.42
CA PHE A 82 -19.96 -23.08 14.23
C PHE A 82 -20.70 -23.21 15.56
N VAL A 83 -21.87 -22.58 15.64
CA VAL A 83 -22.73 -22.61 16.84
C VAL A 83 -23.32 -24.00 17.08
N VAL A 84 -23.56 -24.76 15.99
CA VAL A 84 -24.02 -26.13 16.00
C VAL A 84 -22.93 -27.05 15.48
N GLU A 85 -22.86 -28.30 15.98
CA GLU A 85 -21.86 -29.30 15.56
C GLU A 85 -21.92 -29.57 14.04
N PRO A 86 -20.92 -29.10 13.27
CA PRO A 86 -20.97 -29.20 11.82
C PRO A 86 -20.58 -30.58 11.28
N LEU A 87 -20.10 -31.49 12.15
CA LEU A 87 -19.65 -32.82 11.77
C LEU A 87 -20.78 -33.88 11.88
N ASN A 88 -22.00 -33.48 12.24
CA ASN A 88 -23.13 -34.39 12.40
C ASN A 88 -24.42 -33.83 11.79
N LEU A 89 -24.29 -33.29 10.56
CA LEU A 89 -25.43 -32.70 9.87
C LEU A 89 -26.42 -33.74 9.36
N ALA A 90 -27.69 -33.50 9.60
CA ALA A 90 -28.80 -34.14 8.90
C ALA A 90 -29.20 -33.33 7.65
N PRO A 91 -29.90 -33.93 6.68
CA PRO A 91 -30.51 -33.18 5.58
C PRO A 91 -31.37 -32.01 6.11
N GLU A 92 -31.20 -30.83 5.48
CA GLU A 92 -31.87 -29.56 5.79
C GLU A 92 -31.39 -28.85 7.07
N ASP A 93 -30.40 -29.41 7.78
CA ASP A 93 -29.77 -28.70 8.89
C ASP A 93 -29.07 -27.43 8.39
N VAL A 94 -29.15 -26.39 9.24
CA VAL A 94 -28.49 -25.12 9.01
C VAL A 94 -27.50 -24.82 10.15
N VAL A 95 -26.28 -24.50 9.81
CA VAL A 95 -25.24 -24.16 10.78
C VAL A 95 -24.70 -22.74 10.52
N TYR A 96 -24.31 -22.07 11.59
CA TYR A 96 -24.00 -20.66 11.60
C TYR A 96 -22.60 -20.44 12.21
N ALA A 97 -21.77 -19.61 11.57
CA ALA A 97 -20.47 -19.24 12.11
C ALA A 97 -20.20 -17.74 11.91
N PRO A 98 -19.88 -16.99 12.97
CA PRO A 98 -19.40 -15.63 12.84
C PRO A 98 -17.97 -15.63 12.33
N PHE A 99 -17.63 -14.60 11.58
CA PHE A 99 -16.27 -14.26 11.19
C PHE A 99 -16.17 -12.74 11.03
N ALA A 100 -15.00 -12.16 11.27
CA ALA A 100 -14.79 -10.75 10.98
C ALA A 100 -13.45 -10.54 10.30
N VAL A 101 -13.37 -9.50 9.48
CA VAL A 101 -12.12 -9.06 8.85
C VAL A 101 -11.92 -7.58 9.03
N ARG A 102 -10.67 -7.15 9.17
CA ARG A 102 -10.28 -5.74 9.23
C ARG A 102 -8.88 -5.55 8.64
N LEU A 103 -8.54 -4.30 8.34
CA LEU A 103 -7.17 -3.90 8.09
C LEU A 103 -6.46 -3.66 9.43
N ASP A 104 -5.20 -4.08 9.55
CA ASP A 104 -4.42 -3.91 10.78
C ASP A 104 -4.06 -2.44 11.05
N ALA A 105 -3.39 -2.19 12.19
CA ALA A 105 -3.05 -0.84 12.62
C ALA A 105 -1.90 -0.19 11.82
N ASP A 106 -1.13 -0.98 11.10
CA ASP A 106 0.01 -0.52 10.31
C ASP A 106 -0.36 -0.34 8.83
N THR A 107 -1.56 -0.75 8.43
CA THR A 107 -2.07 -0.58 7.06
C THR A 107 -2.30 0.89 6.74
N THR A 108 -1.86 1.32 5.56
CA THR A 108 -1.85 2.72 5.10
C THR A 108 -2.68 2.96 3.84
N ALA A 109 -3.62 2.09 3.53
CA ALA A 109 -4.52 2.22 2.39
C ALA A 109 -5.82 1.46 2.63
N ASP A 110 -6.93 1.98 2.11
CA ASP A 110 -8.21 1.27 2.04
C ASP A 110 -8.09 0.00 1.20
N ALA A 111 -9.04 -0.92 1.33
CA ALA A 111 -9.07 -2.17 0.57
C ALA A 111 -10.44 -2.47 -0.03
N VAL A 112 -10.41 -3.13 -1.18
CA VAL A 112 -11.54 -3.90 -1.69
C VAL A 112 -11.28 -5.38 -1.40
N ILE A 113 -12.20 -6.02 -0.72
CA ILE A 113 -12.15 -7.45 -0.39
C ILE A 113 -12.99 -8.21 -1.41
N THR A 114 -12.41 -9.28 -1.96
CA THR A 114 -13.11 -10.23 -2.80
C THR A 114 -13.26 -11.54 -2.03
N LEU A 115 -14.51 -11.93 -1.75
CA LEU A 115 -14.86 -13.21 -1.14
C LEU A 115 -15.04 -14.28 -2.20
N SER A 116 -14.33 -15.39 -2.05
CA SER A 116 -14.52 -16.60 -2.84
C SER A 116 -14.57 -17.84 -1.95
N SER A 117 -15.03 -18.96 -2.48
CA SER A 117 -15.06 -20.21 -1.74
C SER A 117 -14.58 -21.38 -2.58
N THR A 118 -13.97 -22.35 -1.92
CA THR A 118 -13.60 -23.65 -2.50
C THR A 118 -14.06 -24.76 -1.59
N GLY A 119 -14.52 -25.86 -2.17
CA GLY A 119 -14.97 -27.02 -1.43
C GLY A 119 -14.27 -28.31 -1.86
N ALA A 120 -14.08 -29.21 -0.93
CA ALA A 120 -13.53 -30.55 -1.13
C ALA A 120 -14.31 -31.62 -0.37
N GLY A 121 -14.32 -32.83 -0.87
CA GLY A 121 -15.01 -33.98 -0.28
C GLY A 121 -16.34 -34.32 -0.95
N PRO A 122 -16.86 -35.53 -0.69
CA PRO A 122 -18.03 -36.05 -1.41
C PRO A 122 -19.33 -35.26 -1.14
N ASN A 123 -19.45 -34.64 0.03
CA ASN A 123 -20.65 -33.87 0.40
C ASN A 123 -20.62 -32.41 -0.01
N VAL A 124 -19.54 -31.91 -0.63
CA VAL A 124 -19.45 -30.48 -0.99
C VAL A 124 -20.59 -30.04 -1.93
N ALA A 125 -21.00 -30.89 -2.86
CA ALA A 125 -22.07 -30.59 -3.79
C ALA A 125 -23.48 -30.62 -3.13
N ASN A 126 -23.58 -31.14 -1.92
CA ASN A 126 -24.78 -31.20 -1.12
C ASN A 126 -24.86 -30.09 -0.06
N LEU A 127 -23.89 -29.14 -0.06
CA LEU A 127 -23.91 -27.97 0.78
C LEU A 127 -24.22 -26.74 -0.06
N THR A 128 -24.98 -25.84 0.51
CA THR A 128 -25.12 -24.47 0.02
C THR A 128 -24.79 -23.50 1.14
N TYR A 129 -24.46 -22.25 0.79
CA TYR A 129 -24.16 -21.24 1.79
C TYR A 129 -24.75 -19.88 1.43
N GLU A 130 -24.80 -19.04 2.43
CA GLU A 130 -25.14 -17.63 2.37
C GLU A 130 -24.12 -16.86 3.22
N VAL A 131 -23.84 -15.61 2.90
CA VAL A 131 -23.03 -14.74 3.75
C VAL A 131 -23.73 -13.40 3.91
N LEU A 132 -23.94 -13.00 5.17
CA LEU A 132 -24.48 -11.70 5.52
C LEU A 132 -23.34 -10.83 6.10
N THR A 133 -23.40 -9.53 5.86
CA THR A 133 -22.65 -8.56 6.67
C THR A 133 -23.55 -8.12 7.82
N THR A 134 -22.99 -8.11 9.04
CA THR A 134 -23.75 -7.87 10.27
C THR A 134 -23.18 -6.70 11.07
N THR A 135 -23.99 -6.12 11.94
CA THR A 135 -23.55 -5.04 12.83
C THR A 135 -22.66 -5.58 13.96
N ASP A 136 -23.03 -6.72 14.51
CA ASP A 136 -22.40 -7.34 15.67
C ASP A 136 -21.68 -8.63 15.26
N PHE A 137 -20.69 -9.05 16.08
CA PHE A 137 -19.98 -10.31 15.91
C PHE A 137 -20.81 -11.48 16.46
N GLU A 138 -21.99 -11.67 15.88
CA GLU A 138 -22.90 -12.76 16.22
C GLU A 138 -23.44 -13.40 14.93
N CYS A 139 -23.76 -14.72 14.98
CA CYS A 139 -24.28 -15.46 13.84
C CYS A 139 -25.11 -16.65 14.31
N ASP A 140 -26.42 -16.53 14.21
CA ASP A 140 -27.42 -17.55 14.57
C ASP A 140 -28.63 -17.47 13.65
N ALA A 141 -29.69 -18.21 13.99
CA ALA A 141 -30.92 -18.26 13.19
C ALA A 141 -31.72 -16.94 13.17
N ASP A 142 -31.51 -16.08 14.14
CA ASP A 142 -32.20 -14.79 14.27
C ASP A 142 -31.34 -13.61 13.70
N THR A 143 -30.10 -13.89 13.28
CA THR A 143 -29.18 -12.90 12.76
C THR A 143 -29.71 -12.31 11.45
N THR A 144 -29.71 -10.99 11.39
CA THR A 144 -30.10 -10.21 10.20
C THR A 144 -28.94 -9.34 9.75
N GLY A 145 -28.85 -9.09 8.44
CA GLY A 145 -27.78 -8.29 7.85
C GLY A 145 -28.01 -8.02 6.37
N ASP A 146 -27.08 -7.30 5.77
CA ASP A 146 -27.09 -7.11 4.32
C ASP A 146 -26.51 -8.35 3.63
N VAL A 147 -27.18 -8.80 2.57
CA VAL A 147 -26.77 -10.01 1.83
C VAL A 147 -25.51 -9.71 1.02
N LEU A 148 -24.40 -10.34 1.39
CA LEU A 148 -23.15 -10.31 0.63
C LEU A 148 -23.10 -11.43 -0.41
N VAL A 149 -23.48 -12.66 0.01
CA VAL A 149 -23.65 -13.81 -0.88
C VAL A 149 -25.05 -14.35 -0.66
N ALA A 150 -25.85 -14.41 -1.72
CA ALA A 150 -27.23 -14.90 -1.63
C ALA A 150 -27.31 -16.39 -1.28
N ALA A 151 -28.35 -16.76 -0.53
CA ALA A 151 -28.62 -18.13 -0.16
C ALA A 151 -28.67 -19.07 -1.37
N GLY A 152 -28.14 -20.27 -1.20
CA GLY A 152 -28.07 -21.28 -2.25
C GLY A 152 -26.80 -21.25 -3.09
N ALA A 153 -25.82 -20.41 -2.74
CA ALA A 153 -24.49 -20.45 -3.36
C ALA A 153 -23.81 -21.79 -3.08
N VAL A 154 -23.17 -22.37 -4.09
CA VAL A 154 -22.47 -23.66 -3.98
C VAL A 154 -20.99 -23.40 -3.69
N PRO A 155 -20.34 -24.08 -2.72
CA PRO A 155 -18.94 -23.83 -2.34
C PRO A 155 -17.91 -24.03 -3.44
N THR A 156 -18.28 -24.61 -4.56
CA THR A 156 -17.39 -24.81 -5.73
C THR A 156 -17.56 -23.75 -6.81
N THR A 157 -18.49 -22.83 -6.64
CA THR A 157 -18.74 -21.76 -7.60
C THR A 157 -17.96 -20.51 -7.16
N ALA A 158 -17.00 -20.11 -7.96
CA ALA A 158 -16.30 -18.85 -7.76
C ALA A 158 -17.25 -17.67 -8.02
N GLY A 159 -18.07 -17.32 -7.04
CA GLY A 159 -18.85 -16.09 -7.01
C GLY A 159 -18.02 -15.04 -6.31
N ALA A 160 -17.65 -13.98 -7.02
CA ALA A 160 -16.90 -12.88 -6.41
C ALA A 160 -17.92 -11.90 -5.80
N ALA A 161 -18.20 -12.02 -4.52
CA ALA A 161 -18.83 -10.97 -3.75
C ALA A 161 -17.73 -10.01 -3.25
N THR A 162 -17.99 -8.71 -3.28
CA THR A 162 -16.99 -7.71 -2.88
C THR A 162 -17.56 -6.75 -1.85
N PHE A 163 -16.70 -6.28 -0.95
CA PHE A 163 -16.99 -5.20 0.00
C PHE A 163 -15.71 -4.42 0.29
N SER A 164 -15.86 -3.24 0.89
CA SER A 164 -14.72 -2.37 1.19
C SER A 164 -14.37 -2.42 2.67
N LEU A 165 -13.08 -2.29 2.98
CA LEU A 165 -12.54 -2.02 4.31
C LEU A 165 -11.81 -0.70 4.27
N ALA A 166 -12.06 0.16 5.25
CA ALA A 166 -11.28 1.38 5.45
C ALA A 166 -10.07 1.11 6.34
N GLU A 167 -8.95 1.78 6.03
CA GLU A 167 -7.82 1.84 6.94
C GLU A 167 -8.21 2.52 8.25
N GLY A 168 -7.45 2.28 9.30
CA GLY A 168 -7.63 2.94 10.58
C GLY A 168 -6.99 4.32 10.64
N ALA A 169 -7.44 5.18 11.53
CA ALA A 169 -6.84 6.49 11.71
C ALA A 169 -5.54 6.41 12.52
N GLY A 170 -4.40 6.72 11.91
CA GLY A 170 -3.09 6.67 12.56
C GLY A 170 -2.66 5.23 12.87
N ALA A 171 -2.19 4.96 14.08
CA ALA A 171 -1.77 3.62 14.50
C ALA A 171 -2.92 2.82 15.16
N VAL A 172 -4.09 2.83 14.54
CA VAL A 172 -5.28 2.10 15.01
C VAL A 172 -5.79 1.25 13.85
N ALA A 173 -6.14 -0.01 14.11
CA ALA A 173 -6.71 -0.87 13.08
C ALA A 173 -8.04 -0.32 12.53
N GLY A 174 -8.33 -0.64 11.29
CA GLY A 174 -9.59 -0.32 10.63
C GLY A 174 -10.80 -0.91 11.36
N ALA A 175 -11.97 -0.32 11.11
CA ALA A 175 -13.21 -0.88 11.63
C ALA A 175 -13.47 -2.26 11.02
N PRO A 176 -13.81 -3.28 11.83
CA PRO A 176 -14.08 -4.61 11.30
C PRO A 176 -15.40 -4.65 10.53
N VAL A 177 -15.43 -5.47 9.50
CA VAL A 177 -16.68 -5.94 8.90
C VAL A 177 -16.99 -7.32 9.47
N ASN A 178 -18.11 -7.43 10.18
CA ASN A 178 -18.58 -8.67 10.74
C ASN A 178 -19.41 -9.44 9.68
N LEU A 179 -19.25 -10.73 9.65
CA LEU A 179 -19.85 -11.63 8.69
C LEU A 179 -20.55 -12.79 9.42
N CYS A 180 -21.71 -13.16 8.93
CA CYS A 180 -22.39 -14.39 9.33
C CYS A 180 -22.36 -15.35 8.14
N LEU A 181 -21.63 -16.46 8.31
CA LEU A 181 -21.56 -17.54 7.33
C LEU A 181 -22.61 -18.60 7.71
N ILE A 182 -23.57 -18.80 6.82
CA ILE A 182 -24.72 -19.72 7.01
C ILE A 182 -24.55 -20.85 6.01
N VAL A 183 -24.44 -22.08 6.51
CA VAL A 183 -24.31 -23.28 5.65
C VAL A 183 -25.52 -24.15 5.83
N THR A 184 -26.13 -24.51 4.72
CA THR A 184 -27.34 -25.41 4.67
C THR A 184 -26.96 -26.74 4.06
N ALA A 185 -27.28 -27.79 4.77
CA ALA A 185 -27.16 -29.18 4.32
C ALA A 185 -28.31 -29.54 3.40
N GLY A 186 -28.01 -29.98 2.18
CA GLY A 186 -29.02 -30.42 1.22
C GLY A 186 -29.56 -31.84 1.50
N ALA A 187 -30.68 -32.15 0.90
CA ALA A 187 -31.34 -33.47 1.03
C ALA A 187 -30.50 -34.65 0.50
N GLY A 188 -29.46 -34.38 -0.28
CA GLY A 188 -28.57 -35.38 -0.88
C GLY A 188 -27.33 -35.72 -0.06
N LEU A 189 -27.24 -35.36 1.22
CA LEU A 189 -26.09 -35.69 2.08
C LEU A 189 -25.82 -37.20 2.06
N ILE A 190 -24.55 -37.55 1.91
CA ILE A 190 -24.07 -38.93 1.93
C ILE A 190 -23.63 -39.24 3.36
N GLU A 191 -24.27 -40.21 3.98
CA GLU A 191 -24.00 -40.66 5.34
C GLU A 191 -22.50 -41.10 5.49
N GLY A 192 -21.86 -40.64 6.54
CA GLY A 192 -20.44 -40.97 6.84
C GLY A 192 -19.42 -40.37 5.89
N ALA A 193 -19.82 -39.45 5.03
CA ALA A 193 -18.90 -38.69 4.17
C ALA A 193 -18.73 -37.25 4.66
N ASP A 194 -17.55 -36.68 4.45
CA ASP A 194 -17.22 -35.35 4.86
C ASP A 194 -17.27 -34.33 3.72
N ALA A 195 -17.29 -33.05 4.07
CA ALA A 195 -17.00 -31.93 3.20
C ALA A 195 -16.16 -30.88 3.95
N THR A 196 -15.25 -30.26 3.26
CA THR A 196 -14.51 -29.09 3.73
C THR A 196 -14.81 -27.94 2.82
N VAL A 197 -15.17 -26.79 3.38
CA VAL A 197 -15.32 -25.54 2.63
C VAL A 197 -14.31 -24.53 3.18
N THR A 198 -13.58 -23.89 2.29
CA THR A 198 -12.67 -22.81 2.61
C THR A 198 -13.15 -21.53 1.95
N TRP A 199 -13.40 -20.51 2.73
CA TRP A 199 -13.68 -19.15 2.25
C TRP A 199 -12.38 -18.36 2.24
N GLN A 200 -12.13 -17.68 1.14
CA GLN A 200 -10.96 -16.81 0.97
C GLN A 200 -11.43 -15.35 0.85
N PHE A 201 -10.86 -14.51 1.66
CA PHE A 201 -11.01 -13.05 1.63
C PHE A 201 -9.73 -12.48 1.04
N ALA A 202 -9.75 -12.14 -0.24
CA ALA A 202 -8.61 -11.56 -0.92
C ALA A 202 -8.73 -10.04 -0.88
N ALA A 203 -7.74 -9.37 -0.30
CA ALA A 203 -7.70 -7.92 -0.19
C ALA A 203 -6.83 -7.32 -1.31
N GLU A 204 -7.33 -6.26 -1.94
CA GLU A 204 -6.59 -5.43 -2.88
C GLU A 204 -6.62 -3.99 -2.39
N SER A 205 -5.44 -3.38 -2.22
CA SER A 205 -5.34 -2.01 -1.75
C SER A 205 -5.85 -1.01 -2.80
N VAL A 206 -6.59 -0.01 -2.34
CA VAL A 206 -7.04 1.11 -3.17
C VAL A 206 -6.08 2.28 -2.95
N SER A 207 -5.51 2.82 -4.03
CA SER A 207 -4.61 3.98 -3.94
C SER A 207 -5.40 5.26 -3.74
N ASP A 208 -5.08 6.00 -2.68
CA ASP A 208 -5.65 7.34 -2.41
C ASP A 208 -4.89 8.47 -3.11
N ASN A 209 -3.92 8.15 -3.97
CA ASN A 209 -3.03 9.12 -4.64
C ASN A 209 -3.45 9.45 -6.08
N ASP A 210 -4.72 9.32 -6.44
CA ASP A 210 -5.24 9.70 -7.76
C ASP A 210 -5.81 11.14 -7.77
#